data_e74d57558b66cc4260667d9b260983b8
#
_entry.id   e74d57558b66cc4260667d9b260983b8
#
_cell.length_a   1.000
_cell.length_b   1.000
_cell.length_c   1.000
_cell.angle_alpha   90.00
_cell.angle_beta   90.00
_cell.angle_gamma   90.00
#
_symmetry.space_group_name_H-M   'P 1'
#
loop_
_entity.id
_entity.type
_entity.pdbx_description
1 polymer ?
#
loop_
_entity_poly.entity_id
_entity_poly.type
_entity_poly.pdbx_seq_one_letter_code
_entity_poly.pdbx_strand_id
1 'polypeptide(L)'
;MKETTPPKDPKKKLWIGYSIVIAILFACNLFLFPAMMQAKVKSVNYSTFLQMLENKQLSTVQIEDQQIFFVDNEKNSYKTNAIAQDNNLVTRLEDAGVEFGTVYQSPTIWDSLLNLAISLLPMILLFWWLNRYIGKKMQNMGGANSMLFGGGKSGAKQYVVDDKTGIKFHDVAGEDEAKESLQEIVDFLNNPQKYEEIGAKMPKGVLLVGPPGTGKTLLARAVAGEAGVPFFSIAGSEFVEMFVGMGASKVRDLFKQAGEKAPCIVFIDEIDTIGKKRDGASGLGGNDEREQTLNQLLTEMDGFDATKGVVILAATNRPESLDPALTRPGRFDRRVPVELPDLKGRESILRLHAKKVKVGPDCDFPVVARMTPGASGAELANIINEAALCAVRHHRKSVTQFDLQEAVDTILAGAQKKNKILNDKEKCIVAYHEVGHALVAALQSHSAPVQKITIVPRTSGALGFTMQVEDGDHTLMTKEEI
;
A
#
# COMPACT_ATOMS: atom_id res chain seq x y z
N MET A 1 -29.10 -18.12 2.67
CA MET A 1 -27.79 -17.48 2.88
C MET A 1 -26.76 -18.57 3.15
N LYS A 2 -25.86 -18.83 2.22
CA LYS A 2 -24.72 -19.75 2.45
C LYS A 2 -23.54 -18.90 2.90
N GLU A 3 -23.09 -19.12 4.12
CA GLU A 3 -21.86 -18.53 4.63
C GLU A 3 -20.68 -19.00 3.77
N THR A 4 -20.05 -18.10 3.07
CA THR A 4 -18.78 -18.34 2.38
C THR A 4 -17.66 -18.15 3.39
N THR A 5 -17.03 -19.26 3.78
CA THR A 5 -15.78 -19.26 4.54
C THR A 5 -14.70 -18.45 3.79
N PRO A 6 -13.93 -17.59 4.49
CA PRO A 6 -12.87 -16.82 3.84
C PRO A 6 -11.79 -17.76 3.29
N PRO A 7 -11.16 -17.42 2.15
CA PRO A 7 -10.14 -18.25 1.53
C PRO A 7 -8.94 -18.42 2.48
N LYS A 8 -8.57 -19.68 2.74
CA LYS A 8 -7.42 -20.06 3.57
C LYS A 8 -6.14 -19.47 2.98
N ASP A 9 -5.46 -18.66 3.77
CA ASP A 9 -4.24 -17.92 3.44
C ASP A 9 -3.15 -18.88 2.91
N PRO A 10 -2.74 -18.79 1.63
CA PRO A 10 -1.77 -19.72 1.04
C PRO A 10 -0.39 -19.63 1.71
N LYS A 11 -0.08 -18.50 2.36
CA LYS A 11 1.17 -18.29 3.10
C LYS A 11 1.26 -19.16 4.35
N LYS A 12 0.14 -19.38 5.10
CA LYS A 12 0.14 -20.25 6.29
C LYS A 12 0.48 -21.71 5.95
N LYS A 13 0.00 -22.24 4.82
CA LYS A 13 0.32 -23.60 4.39
C LYS A 13 1.79 -23.77 4.01
N LEU A 14 2.40 -22.73 3.43
CA LEU A 14 3.83 -22.75 3.06
C LEU A 14 4.72 -22.74 4.30
N TRP A 15 4.44 -21.87 5.28
CA TRP A 15 5.16 -21.79 6.56
C TRP A 15 5.06 -23.08 7.38
N ILE A 16 3.90 -23.70 7.42
CA ILE A 16 3.70 -25.00 8.06
C ILE A 16 4.54 -26.09 7.36
N GLY A 17 4.59 -26.08 6.03
CA GLY A 17 5.43 -27.00 5.27
C GLY A 17 6.92 -26.84 5.57
N TYR A 18 7.44 -25.61 5.62
CA TYR A 18 8.83 -25.34 6.01
C TYR A 18 9.14 -25.76 7.44
N SER A 19 8.25 -25.45 8.38
CA SER A 19 8.43 -25.84 9.80
C SER A 19 8.50 -27.35 9.98
N ILE A 20 7.67 -28.13 9.24
CA ILE A 20 7.67 -29.59 9.29
C ILE A 20 8.99 -30.16 8.73
N VAL A 21 9.48 -29.61 7.59
CA VAL A 21 10.74 -30.06 6.98
C VAL A 21 11.93 -29.78 7.89
N ILE A 22 11.98 -28.59 8.48
CA ILE A 22 13.03 -28.21 9.45
C ILE A 22 13.00 -29.12 10.67
N ALA A 23 11.82 -29.40 11.22
CA ALA A 23 11.65 -30.29 12.36
C ALA A 23 12.10 -31.73 12.07
N ILE A 24 11.79 -32.26 10.87
CA ILE A 24 12.23 -33.59 10.44
C ILE A 24 13.74 -33.63 10.29
N LEU A 25 14.36 -32.63 9.68
CA LEU A 25 15.82 -32.55 9.53
C LEU A 25 16.54 -32.43 10.87
N PHE A 26 15.99 -31.65 11.79
CA PHE A 26 16.50 -31.51 13.14
C PHE A 26 16.42 -32.84 13.91
N ALA A 27 15.30 -33.53 13.80
CA ALA A 27 15.11 -34.86 14.39
C ALA A 27 16.07 -35.91 13.78
N CYS A 28 16.26 -35.90 12.46
CA CYS A 28 17.24 -36.79 11.80
C CYS A 28 18.66 -36.51 12.26
N ASN A 29 19.05 -35.25 12.41
CA ASN A 29 20.38 -34.89 12.89
C ASN A 29 20.60 -35.26 14.37
N LEU A 30 19.55 -35.10 15.21
CA LEU A 30 19.65 -35.38 16.63
C LEU A 30 19.60 -36.87 16.97
N PHE A 31 18.87 -37.69 16.22
CA PHE A 31 18.61 -39.09 16.55
C PHE A 31 19.23 -40.09 15.57
N LEU A 32 19.15 -39.87 14.24
CA LEU A 32 19.63 -40.86 13.29
C LEU A 32 21.15 -40.83 13.12
N PHE A 33 21.76 -39.65 13.08
CA PHE A 33 23.20 -39.52 12.84
C PHE A 33 24.04 -40.08 14.00
N PRO A 34 23.75 -39.82 15.29
CA PRO A 34 24.43 -40.43 16.41
C PRO A 34 24.20 -41.95 16.48
N ALA A 35 22.98 -42.43 16.16
CA ALA A 35 22.66 -43.85 16.17
C ALA A 35 23.46 -44.64 15.11
N MET A 36 23.67 -44.06 13.92
CA MET A 36 24.53 -44.66 12.88
C MET A 36 26.01 -44.70 13.22
N MET A 37 26.49 -43.71 13.96
CA MET A 37 27.88 -43.67 14.43
C MET A 37 28.14 -44.68 15.55
N GLN A 38 27.18 -44.90 16.45
CA GLN A 38 27.31 -45.88 17.53
C GLN A 38 27.16 -47.34 17.10
N ALA A 39 26.59 -47.61 15.96
CA ALA A 39 26.33 -48.98 15.47
C ALA A 39 27.62 -49.79 15.08
N LYS A 40 28.79 -49.15 15.08
CA LYS A 40 30.04 -49.81 14.73
C LYS A 40 30.82 -50.41 15.92
N VAL A 41 30.46 -50.04 17.17
CA VAL A 41 31.16 -50.50 18.39
C VAL A 41 30.26 -51.43 19.19
N LYS A 42 30.61 -52.71 19.34
CA LYS A 42 29.86 -53.70 20.10
C LYS A 42 30.12 -53.55 21.57
N SER A 43 29.07 -53.40 22.37
CA SER A 43 29.23 -53.40 23.83
C SER A 43 29.25 -54.81 24.35
N VAL A 44 30.28 -55.18 25.16
CA VAL A 44 30.51 -56.49 25.79
C VAL A 44 30.70 -56.36 27.28
N ASN A 45 30.53 -57.49 28.03
CA ASN A 45 30.75 -57.49 29.46
C ASN A 45 32.27 -57.53 29.77
N TYR A 46 32.64 -56.99 30.96
CA TYR A 46 34.03 -56.93 31.40
C TYR A 46 34.64 -58.33 31.52
N SER A 47 33.89 -59.38 31.88
CA SER A 47 34.33 -60.77 31.89
C SER A 47 34.71 -61.27 30.50
N THR A 48 33.98 -60.88 29.46
CA THR A 48 34.29 -61.24 28.05
C THR A 48 35.58 -60.53 27.59
N PHE A 49 35.81 -59.29 27.98
CA PHE A 49 37.03 -58.56 27.75
C PHE A 49 38.24 -59.31 28.36
N LEU A 50 38.15 -59.76 29.64
CA LEU A 50 39.21 -60.52 30.32
C LEU A 50 39.47 -61.86 29.64
N GLN A 51 38.42 -62.57 29.20
CA GLN A 51 38.62 -63.85 28.44
C GLN A 51 39.32 -63.61 27.08
N MET A 52 38.99 -62.53 26.39
CA MET A 52 39.63 -62.16 25.12
C MET A 52 41.12 -61.73 25.34
N LEU A 53 41.38 -61.09 26.50
CA LEU A 53 42.73 -60.72 26.91
C LEU A 53 43.57 -61.95 27.23
N GLU A 54 43.09 -62.89 28.03
CA GLU A 54 43.76 -64.17 28.38
C GLU A 54 44.03 -65.01 27.12
N ASN A 55 43.12 -65.04 26.16
CA ASN A 55 43.25 -65.77 24.93
C ASN A 55 44.13 -65.06 23.87
N LYS A 56 44.75 -63.90 24.20
CA LYS A 56 45.61 -63.07 23.32
C LYS A 56 44.92 -62.65 22.02
N GLN A 57 43.63 -62.41 22.09
CA GLN A 57 42.84 -62.04 20.91
C GLN A 57 42.75 -60.52 20.69
N LEU A 58 43.33 -59.71 21.58
CA LEU A 58 43.29 -58.26 21.53
C LEU A 58 44.52 -57.67 20.87
N SER A 59 44.33 -56.68 20.00
CA SER A 59 45.36 -55.94 19.30
C SER A 59 45.73 -54.64 20.04
N THR A 60 44.74 -53.82 20.39
CA THR A 60 44.95 -52.54 21.08
C THR A 60 43.84 -52.32 22.10
N VAL A 61 44.22 -51.70 23.25
CA VAL A 61 43.32 -51.36 24.33
C VAL A 61 43.49 -49.89 24.69
N GLN A 62 42.39 -49.13 24.71
CA GLN A 62 42.37 -47.74 25.13
C GLN A 62 41.50 -47.62 26.37
N ILE A 63 42.00 -46.97 27.39
CA ILE A 63 41.30 -46.79 28.66
C ILE A 63 40.93 -45.30 28.78
N GLU A 64 39.64 -44.99 28.76
CA GLU A 64 39.10 -43.63 28.95
C GLU A 64 38.16 -43.61 30.20
N ASP A 65 38.56 -42.86 31.19
CA ASP A 65 37.80 -42.69 32.46
C ASP A 65 37.24 -44.00 33.03
N GLN A 66 35.97 -44.31 32.73
CA GLN A 66 35.26 -45.50 33.20
C GLN A 66 34.96 -46.51 32.09
N GLN A 67 35.48 -46.29 30.85
CA GLN A 67 35.23 -47.20 29.71
C GLN A 67 36.56 -47.68 29.11
N ILE A 68 36.56 -48.92 28.68
CA ILE A 68 37.65 -49.56 27.98
C ILE A 68 37.20 -49.84 26.55
N PHE A 69 37.85 -49.22 25.62
CA PHE A 69 37.70 -49.50 24.16
C PHE A 69 38.82 -50.44 23.74
N PHE A 70 38.47 -51.48 23.02
CA PHE A 70 39.46 -52.42 22.54
C PHE A 70 39.13 -52.97 21.15
N VAL A 71 40.17 -53.37 20.44
CA VAL A 71 40.06 -53.90 19.11
C VAL A 71 40.66 -55.32 19.09
N ASP A 72 39.93 -56.24 18.51
CA ASP A 72 40.45 -57.63 18.34
C ASP A 72 41.40 -57.72 17.11
N ASN A 73 42.02 -58.87 16.95
CA ASN A 73 42.91 -59.15 15.82
C ASN A 73 42.25 -59.17 14.49
N GLU A 74 40.87 -59.23 14.43
CA GLU A 74 40.02 -59.14 13.24
C GLU A 74 39.57 -57.74 12.91
N LYS A 75 40.04 -56.74 13.67
CA LYS A 75 39.70 -55.30 13.54
C LYS A 75 38.28 -54.94 13.92
N ASN A 76 37.56 -55.76 14.73
CA ASN A 76 36.31 -55.37 15.29
C ASN A 76 36.52 -54.55 16.54
N SER A 77 35.71 -53.47 16.69
CA SER A 77 35.80 -52.56 17.84
C SER A 77 34.74 -52.92 18.88
N TYR A 78 35.21 -52.99 20.14
CA TYR A 78 34.40 -53.32 21.31
C TYR A 78 34.54 -52.26 22.37
N LYS A 79 33.55 -52.15 23.26
CA LYS A 79 33.63 -51.34 24.44
C LYS A 79 33.08 -52.08 25.64
N THR A 80 33.68 -51.84 26.81
CA THR A 80 33.20 -52.34 28.11
C THR A 80 33.41 -51.26 29.16
N ASN A 81 32.71 -51.35 30.30
CA ASN A 81 32.94 -50.46 31.40
C ASN A 81 34.07 -51.02 32.26
N ALA A 82 35.02 -50.17 32.69
CA ALA A 82 36.07 -50.51 33.62
C ALA A 82 35.47 -50.74 35.01
N ILE A 83 35.99 -51.76 35.74
CA ILE A 83 35.65 -51.94 37.14
C ILE A 83 36.65 -51.11 37.96
N ALA A 84 36.17 -50.10 38.71
CA ALA A 84 36.99 -49.11 39.41
C ALA A 84 37.94 -49.65 40.46
N GLN A 85 37.90 -50.96 40.79
CA GLN A 85 38.70 -51.62 41.81
C GLN A 85 39.65 -52.72 41.28
N ASP A 86 39.76 -52.86 39.92
CA ASP A 86 40.70 -53.84 39.36
C ASP A 86 42.10 -53.20 39.20
N ASN A 87 42.84 -53.19 40.34
CA ASN A 87 44.21 -52.67 40.37
C ASN A 87 45.22 -53.50 39.58
N ASN A 88 44.84 -54.70 39.16
CA ASN A 88 45.74 -55.62 38.42
C ASN A 88 45.52 -55.55 36.88
N LEU A 89 44.63 -54.70 36.38
CA LEU A 89 44.33 -54.59 34.96
C LEU A 89 45.58 -54.28 34.12
N VAL A 90 46.39 -53.32 34.55
CA VAL A 90 47.62 -52.89 33.88
C VAL A 90 48.62 -54.03 33.79
N THR A 91 48.84 -54.76 34.89
CA THR A 91 49.75 -55.90 34.92
C THR A 91 49.29 -57.02 33.99
N ARG A 92 47.96 -57.30 33.93
CA ARG A 92 47.42 -58.32 33.00
C ARG A 92 47.54 -57.90 31.52
N LEU A 93 47.47 -56.58 31.23
CA LEU A 93 47.68 -56.06 29.87
C LEU A 93 49.12 -56.16 29.45
N GLU A 94 50.08 -55.90 30.38
CA GLU A 94 51.52 -56.09 30.15
C GLU A 94 51.89 -57.58 29.95
N ASP A 95 51.35 -58.49 30.79
CA ASP A 95 51.57 -59.91 30.67
C ASP A 95 50.98 -60.50 29.35
N ALA A 96 49.88 -59.92 28.89
CA ALA A 96 49.29 -60.34 27.59
C ALA A 96 50.02 -59.77 26.37
N GLY A 97 50.90 -58.77 26.55
CA GLY A 97 51.71 -58.15 25.50
C GLY A 97 50.86 -57.32 24.53
N VAL A 98 49.75 -56.77 25.00
CA VAL A 98 48.85 -55.95 24.23
C VAL A 98 49.25 -54.48 24.32
N GLU A 99 49.23 -53.77 23.23
CA GLU A 99 49.50 -52.34 23.22
C GLU A 99 48.34 -51.58 23.88
N PHE A 100 48.60 -50.90 25.02
CA PHE A 100 47.57 -50.18 25.77
C PHE A 100 48.02 -48.74 26.08
N GLY A 101 47.08 -47.82 26.19
CA GLY A 101 47.35 -46.41 26.49
C GLY A 101 46.08 -45.62 26.76
N THR A 102 46.28 -44.45 27.36
CA THR A 102 45.25 -43.43 27.44
C THR A 102 45.53 -42.39 26.37
N VAL A 103 44.72 -42.32 25.33
CA VAL A 103 44.87 -41.31 24.28
C VAL A 103 44.09 -40.07 24.68
N TYR A 104 44.79 -39.06 25.13
CA TYR A 104 44.20 -37.74 25.31
C TYR A 104 44.20 -37.04 23.92
N GLN A 105 43.16 -37.31 23.16
CA GLN A 105 42.89 -36.48 21.95
C GLN A 105 42.09 -35.26 22.37
N SER A 106 42.75 -34.14 22.66
CA SER A 106 42.06 -32.87 22.68
C SER A 106 41.51 -32.62 21.28
N PRO A 107 40.19 -32.48 21.09
CA PRO A 107 39.63 -32.20 19.77
C PRO A 107 40.23 -30.89 19.26
N THR A 108 40.96 -30.98 18.16
CA THR A 108 41.51 -29.79 17.51
C THR A 108 40.36 -28.93 17.04
N ILE A 109 40.46 -27.59 17.15
CA ILE A 109 39.44 -26.66 16.68
C ILE A 109 38.99 -26.99 15.25
N TRP A 110 39.89 -27.50 14.43
CA TRP A 110 39.64 -27.97 13.07
C TRP A 110 38.73 -29.19 12.98
N ASP A 111 38.86 -30.16 13.92
CA ASP A 111 37.97 -31.34 13.95
C ASP A 111 36.56 -30.95 14.34
N SER A 112 36.40 -30.01 15.27
CA SER A 112 35.09 -29.45 15.67
C SER A 112 34.46 -28.66 14.53
N LEU A 113 35.24 -27.87 13.78
CA LEU A 113 34.76 -27.13 12.59
C LEU A 113 34.41 -28.07 11.43
N LEU A 114 35.21 -29.12 11.21
CA LEU A 114 34.95 -30.10 10.17
C LEU A 114 33.66 -30.90 10.47
N ASN A 115 33.45 -31.31 11.70
CA ASN A 115 32.23 -31.99 12.15
C ASN A 115 31.00 -31.07 12.02
N LEU A 116 31.12 -29.79 12.36
CA LEU A 116 30.09 -28.78 12.17
C LEU A 116 29.77 -28.60 10.68
N ALA A 117 30.81 -28.49 9.83
CA ALA A 117 30.62 -28.33 8.39
C ALA A 117 29.94 -29.57 7.76
N ILE A 118 30.34 -30.79 8.15
CA ILE A 118 29.72 -32.04 7.68
C ILE A 118 28.25 -32.13 8.15
N SER A 119 27.93 -31.69 9.38
CA SER A 119 26.57 -31.71 9.91
C SER A 119 25.65 -30.71 9.21
N LEU A 120 26.17 -29.56 8.75
CA LEU A 120 25.41 -28.52 8.05
C LEU A 120 25.29 -28.78 6.55
N LEU A 121 26.18 -29.57 5.95
CA LEU A 121 26.26 -29.82 4.51
C LEU A 121 24.93 -30.38 3.92
N PRO A 122 24.24 -31.36 4.54
CA PRO A 122 22.94 -31.85 4.04
C PRO A 122 21.87 -30.77 4.07
N MET A 123 21.90 -29.88 5.06
CA MET A 123 20.95 -28.78 5.20
C MET A 123 21.16 -27.70 4.13
N ILE A 124 22.42 -27.40 3.81
CA ILE A 124 22.79 -26.45 2.75
C ILE A 124 22.41 -27.02 1.37
N LEU A 125 22.69 -28.29 1.12
CA LEU A 125 22.34 -28.96 -0.15
C LEU A 125 20.82 -29.05 -0.35
N LEU A 126 20.06 -29.35 0.71
CA LEU A 126 18.61 -29.39 0.65
C LEU A 126 18.02 -27.99 0.42
N PHE A 127 18.55 -26.97 1.11
CA PHE A 127 18.13 -25.59 0.92
C PHE A 127 18.43 -25.11 -0.51
N TRP A 128 19.61 -25.45 -1.05
CA TRP A 128 19.97 -25.17 -2.43
C TRP A 128 19.07 -25.88 -3.44
N TRP A 129 18.78 -27.18 -3.21
CA TRP A 129 17.86 -27.97 -4.05
C TRP A 129 16.43 -27.46 -3.98
N LEU A 130 15.95 -27.12 -2.79
CA LEU A 130 14.61 -26.58 -2.55
C LEU A 130 14.44 -25.22 -3.24
N ASN A 131 15.44 -24.33 -3.13
CA ASN A 131 15.45 -23.05 -3.85
C ASN A 131 15.43 -23.26 -5.38
N ARG A 132 16.19 -24.22 -5.86
CA ARG A 132 16.22 -24.53 -7.30
C ARG A 132 14.91 -25.16 -7.79
N TYR A 133 14.28 -26.00 -6.98
CA TYR A 133 13.00 -26.65 -7.30
C TYR A 133 11.83 -25.66 -7.24
N ILE A 134 11.80 -24.82 -6.21
CA ILE A 134 10.77 -23.77 -6.05
C ILE A 134 10.96 -22.68 -7.09
N GLY A 135 12.21 -22.27 -7.38
CA GLY A 135 12.53 -21.28 -8.40
C GLY A 135 12.02 -21.67 -9.80
N LYS A 136 12.12 -22.94 -10.18
CA LYS A 136 11.57 -23.44 -11.46
C LYS A 136 10.04 -23.48 -11.49
N LYS A 137 9.37 -23.70 -10.35
CA LYS A 137 7.91 -23.75 -10.26
C LYS A 137 7.28 -22.37 -10.11
N MET A 138 8.01 -21.40 -9.56
CA MET A 138 7.57 -20.01 -9.37
C MET A 138 7.81 -19.12 -10.59
N GLN A 139 8.62 -19.53 -11.56
CA GLN A 139 8.77 -18.81 -12.83
C GLN A 139 7.47 -18.77 -13.64
N ASN A 140 6.54 -19.69 -13.37
CA ASN A 140 5.20 -19.71 -13.98
C ASN A 140 4.10 -19.09 -13.08
N MET A 141 4.40 -18.68 -11.86
CA MET A 141 3.51 -17.92 -10.97
C MET A 141 4.19 -16.60 -10.60
N GLY A 142 4.03 -15.60 -11.46
CA GLY A 142 4.65 -14.29 -11.24
C GLY A 142 4.33 -13.72 -9.87
N GLY A 143 5.34 -13.44 -9.05
CA GLY A 143 5.21 -12.46 -8.02
C GLY A 143 5.77 -12.66 -6.61
N ALA A 144 6.40 -13.79 -6.24
CA ALA A 144 6.82 -13.97 -4.85
C ALA A 144 8.32 -13.83 -4.56
N ASN A 145 9.18 -13.81 -5.59
CA ASN A 145 10.65 -13.82 -5.40
C ASN A 145 11.29 -12.41 -5.35
N SER A 146 10.50 -11.34 -5.52
CA SER A 146 11.03 -9.96 -5.44
C SER A 146 11.06 -9.39 -4.02
N MET A 147 10.53 -10.12 -3.03
CA MET A 147 10.40 -9.60 -1.66
C MET A 147 11.64 -9.80 -0.77
N LEU A 148 12.57 -10.72 -1.11
CA LEU A 148 13.74 -10.99 -0.28
C LEU A 148 15.07 -10.42 -0.80
N PHE A 149 15.20 -10.17 -2.12
CA PHE A 149 16.46 -9.68 -2.72
C PHE A 149 16.29 -8.75 -3.94
N GLY A 150 15.06 -8.36 -4.30
CA GLY A 150 14.81 -7.49 -5.43
C GLY A 150 14.48 -6.07 -5.00
N GLY A 151 15.25 -5.11 -5.46
CA GLY A 151 14.97 -3.69 -5.32
C GLY A 151 13.50 -3.39 -5.62
N GLY A 152 12.87 -2.62 -4.73
CA GLY A 152 11.45 -2.33 -4.75
C GLY A 152 10.96 -1.88 -6.13
N LYS A 153 10.23 -2.77 -6.81
CA LYS A 153 9.51 -2.37 -8.02
C LYS A 153 8.39 -1.42 -7.62
N SER A 154 8.31 -0.31 -8.31
CA SER A 154 7.24 0.66 -8.14
C SER A 154 5.87 -0.02 -8.25
N GLY A 155 4.99 0.24 -7.28
CA GLY A 155 3.58 -0.14 -7.35
C GLY A 155 2.76 0.73 -8.29
N ALA A 156 3.39 1.53 -9.15
CA ALA A 156 2.70 2.42 -10.07
C ALA A 156 1.76 1.64 -10.98
N LYS A 157 0.50 2.04 -10.98
CA LYS A 157 -0.53 1.48 -11.84
C LYS A 157 -0.41 2.14 -13.22
N GLN A 158 -0.16 1.31 -14.23
CA GLN A 158 -0.13 1.77 -15.61
C GLN A 158 -1.53 1.65 -16.21
N TYR A 159 -2.03 2.74 -16.77
CA TYR A 159 -3.25 2.74 -17.58
C TYR A 159 -2.86 2.96 -19.04
N VAL A 160 -3.13 1.97 -19.89
CA VAL A 160 -3.05 2.14 -21.33
C VAL A 160 -4.37 2.73 -21.77
N VAL A 161 -4.33 3.89 -22.40
CA VAL A 161 -5.54 4.54 -22.90
C VAL A 161 -5.93 3.84 -24.20
N ASP A 162 -7.08 3.16 -24.16
CA ASP A 162 -7.71 2.62 -25.35
C ASP A 162 -8.66 3.70 -25.89
N ASP A 163 -8.57 4.06 -27.17
CA ASP A 163 -9.35 5.15 -27.82
C ASP A 163 -10.87 5.05 -27.60
N LYS A 164 -11.35 3.87 -27.20
CA LYS A 164 -12.77 3.61 -26.99
C LYS A 164 -13.21 3.70 -25.52
N THR A 165 -12.31 3.65 -24.54
CA THR A 165 -12.63 3.58 -23.11
C THR A 165 -11.93 4.63 -22.25
N GLY A 166 -11.09 5.47 -22.85
CA GLY A 166 -10.33 6.52 -22.16
C GLY A 166 -11.23 7.68 -21.72
N ILE A 167 -10.99 8.18 -20.53
CA ILE A 167 -11.62 9.39 -20.01
C ILE A 167 -11.02 10.59 -20.78
N LYS A 168 -11.89 11.46 -21.32
CA LYS A 168 -11.51 12.68 -22.05
C LYS A 168 -12.03 13.94 -21.37
N PHE A 169 -11.64 15.10 -21.84
CA PHE A 169 -12.11 16.38 -21.27
C PHE A 169 -13.62 16.56 -21.33
N HIS A 170 -14.33 15.95 -22.28
CA HIS A 170 -15.78 15.98 -22.32
C HIS A 170 -16.46 15.18 -21.19
N ASP A 171 -15.73 14.25 -20.55
CA ASP A 171 -16.20 13.49 -19.38
C ASP A 171 -15.95 14.24 -18.06
N VAL A 172 -15.28 15.39 -18.12
CA VAL A 172 -15.06 16.29 -16.99
C VAL A 172 -15.94 17.51 -17.19
N ALA A 173 -16.92 17.70 -16.34
CA ALA A 173 -17.81 18.86 -16.39
C ALA A 173 -17.25 19.97 -15.47
N GLY A 174 -17.41 21.23 -15.86
CA GLY A 174 -16.80 22.39 -15.20
C GLY A 174 -15.30 22.49 -15.43
N GLU A 175 -14.61 23.32 -14.66
CA GLU A 175 -13.15 23.45 -14.64
C GLU A 175 -12.56 23.92 -15.99
N ASP A 176 -13.23 24.87 -16.64
CA ASP A 176 -12.89 25.26 -18.01
C ASP A 176 -11.52 25.92 -18.10
N GLU A 177 -11.12 26.76 -17.12
CA GLU A 177 -9.80 27.38 -17.03
C GLU A 177 -8.69 26.34 -16.78
N ALA A 178 -8.96 25.36 -15.92
CA ALA A 178 -8.02 24.28 -15.67
C ALA A 178 -7.84 23.40 -16.91
N LYS A 179 -8.92 23.11 -17.65
CA LYS A 179 -8.86 22.38 -18.92
C LYS A 179 -8.08 23.14 -19.99
N GLU A 180 -8.31 24.44 -20.14
CA GLU A 180 -7.58 25.29 -21.09
C GLU A 180 -6.08 25.27 -20.79
N SER A 181 -5.69 25.44 -19.52
CA SER A 181 -4.31 25.35 -19.09
C SER A 181 -3.68 23.98 -19.37
N LEU A 182 -4.44 22.91 -19.26
CA LEU A 182 -3.97 21.55 -19.49
C LEU A 182 -4.03 21.14 -20.97
N GLN A 183 -4.84 21.81 -21.78
CA GLN A 183 -4.89 21.59 -23.22
C GLN A 183 -3.54 21.91 -23.89
N GLU A 184 -2.80 22.89 -23.37
CA GLU A 184 -1.45 23.18 -23.87
C GLU A 184 -0.50 21.97 -23.67
N ILE A 185 -0.66 21.20 -22.58
CA ILE A 185 0.13 20.00 -22.33
C ILE A 185 -0.23 18.89 -23.33
N VAL A 186 -1.53 18.74 -23.61
CA VAL A 186 -2.02 17.80 -24.61
C VAL A 186 -1.46 18.16 -26.00
N ASP A 187 -1.50 19.44 -26.39
CA ASP A 187 -0.97 19.91 -27.65
C ASP A 187 0.54 19.68 -27.77
N PHE A 188 1.28 19.92 -26.69
CA PHE A 188 2.72 19.62 -26.65
C PHE A 188 3.03 18.14 -26.84
N LEU A 189 2.33 17.27 -26.11
CA LEU A 189 2.53 15.81 -26.22
C LEU A 189 2.23 15.29 -27.61
N ASN A 190 1.27 15.91 -28.31
CA ASN A 190 0.90 15.54 -29.65
C ASN A 190 1.82 16.17 -30.74
N ASN A 191 2.31 17.38 -30.50
CA ASN A 191 3.07 18.17 -31.50
C ASN A 191 4.28 18.88 -30.88
N PRO A 192 5.29 18.15 -30.34
CA PRO A 192 6.43 18.75 -29.65
C PRO A 192 7.27 19.66 -30.54
N GLN A 193 7.40 19.35 -31.83
CA GLN A 193 8.19 20.11 -32.80
C GLN A 193 7.74 21.58 -32.92
N LYS A 194 6.45 21.86 -32.87
CA LYS A 194 5.88 23.20 -32.92
C LYS A 194 6.42 24.12 -31.80
N TYR A 195 6.67 23.55 -30.65
CA TYR A 195 7.19 24.28 -29.48
C TYR A 195 8.70 24.45 -29.56
N GLU A 196 9.42 23.44 -30.04
CA GLU A 196 10.86 23.48 -30.26
C GLU A 196 11.26 24.54 -31.31
N GLU A 197 10.52 24.67 -32.39
CA GLU A 197 10.76 25.65 -33.50
C GLU A 197 10.73 27.11 -32.99
N ILE A 198 9.89 27.40 -31.99
CA ILE A 198 9.77 28.74 -31.39
C ILE A 198 10.74 28.88 -30.20
N GLY A 199 11.37 27.79 -29.75
CA GLY A 199 12.23 27.76 -28.54
C GLY A 199 11.48 27.77 -27.21
N ALA A 200 10.18 27.43 -27.22
CA ALA A 200 9.37 27.31 -26.03
C ALA A 200 9.77 26.06 -25.23
N LYS A 201 9.99 26.24 -23.94
CA LYS A 201 10.27 25.12 -23.02
C LYS A 201 9.02 24.76 -22.24
N MET A 202 8.56 23.54 -22.40
CA MET A 202 7.44 23.04 -21.59
C MET A 202 7.83 22.83 -20.13
N PRO A 203 6.92 23.06 -19.21
CA PRO A 203 7.13 22.73 -17.80
C PRO A 203 7.34 21.22 -17.63
N LYS A 204 8.35 20.83 -16.85
CA LYS A 204 8.59 19.42 -16.54
C LYS A 204 7.49 18.84 -15.68
N GLY A 205 6.91 19.66 -14.81
CA GLY A 205 5.88 19.28 -13.89
C GLY A 205 4.79 20.32 -13.71
N VAL A 206 3.56 19.84 -13.56
CA VAL A 206 2.38 20.65 -13.29
C VAL A 206 1.74 20.21 -11.99
N LEU A 207 1.44 21.16 -11.15
CA LEU A 207 0.80 20.95 -9.85
C LEU A 207 -0.67 21.34 -9.90
N LEU A 208 -1.56 20.38 -9.76
CA LEU A 208 -3.00 20.56 -9.60
C LEU A 208 -3.29 20.89 -8.14
N VAL A 209 -3.85 22.07 -7.89
CA VAL A 209 -4.06 22.58 -6.53
C VAL A 209 -5.54 22.89 -6.33
N GLY A 210 -6.14 22.38 -5.24
CA GLY A 210 -7.52 22.73 -4.93
C GLY A 210 -8.12 21.85 -3.83
N PRO A 211 -9.35 22.15 -3.38
CA PRO A 211 -10.04 21.39 -2.35
C PRO A 211 -10.21 19.92 -2.69
N PRO A 212 -10.43 19.04 -1.71
CA PRO A 212 -10.75 17.63 -1.98
C PRO A 212 -12.07 17.50 -2.74
N GLY A 213 -12.16 16.49 -3.62
CA GLY A 213 -13.40 16.21 -4.37
C GLY A 213 -13.63 17.08 -5.61
N THR A 214 -12.73 18.00 -5.97
CA THR A 214 -12.85 18.84 -7.17
C THR A 214 -12.50 18.12 -8.49
N GLY A 215 -12.02 16.87 -8.43
CA GLY A 215 -11.79 16.07 -9.64
C GLY A 215 -10.37 16.10 -10.18
N LYS A 216 -9.37 16.53 -9.41
CA LYS A 216 -7.94 16.61 -9.83
C LYS A 216 -7.42 15.31 -10.46
N THR A 217 -7.68 14.18 -9.84
CA THR A 217 -7.30 12.86 -10.36
C THR A 217 -8.04 12.51 -11.66
N LEU A 218 -9.31 12.91 -11.77
CA LEU A 218 -10.12 12.70 -12.97
C LEU A 218 -9.58 13.56 -14.12
N LEU A 219 -9.24 14.81 -13.83
CA LEU A 219 -8.69 15.75 -14.78
C LEU A 219 -7.32 15.28 -15.32
N ALA A 220 -6.44 14.79 -14.44
CA ALA A 220 -5.16 14.20 -14.86
C ALA A 220 -5.33 13.00 -15.80
N ARG A 221 -6.32 12.14 -15.53
CA ARG A 221 -6.67 11.03 -16.42
C ARG A 221 -7.22 11.52 -17.77
N ALA A 222 -8.02 12.60 -17.74
CA ALA A 222 -8.57 13.18 -18.95
C ALA A 222 -7.47 13.76 -19.87
N VAL A 223 -6.43 14.39 -19.29
CA VAL A 223 -5.25 14.86 -20.04
C VAL A 223 -4.58 13.70 -20.77
N ALA A 224 -4.34 12.59 -20.09
CA ALA A 224 -3.72 11.41 -20.70
C ALA A 224 -4.60 10.79 -21.79
N GLY A 225 -5.93 10.74 -21.56
CA GLY A 225 -6.91 10.24 -22.54
C GLY A 225 -7.05 11.13 -23.75
N GLU A 226 -6.94 12.43 -23.59
CA GLU A 226 -6.98 13.39 -24.70
C GLU A 226 -5.69 13.35 -25.53
N ALA A 227 -4.53 13.22 -24.84
CA ALA A 227 -3.23 13.08 -25.50
C ALA A 227 -2.98 11.68 -26.10
N GLY A 228 -3.77 10.66 -25.72
CA GLY A 228 -3.59 9.29 -26.21
C GLY A 228 -2.29 8.63 -25.73
N VAL A 229 -1.74 9.04 -24.58
CA VAL A 229 -0.46 8.56 -24.05
C VAL A 229 -0.64 7.67 -22.82
N PRO A 230 0.34 6.78 -22.49
CA PRO A 230 0.32 5.99 -21.28
C PRO A 230 0.23 6.84 -20.02
N PHE A 231 -0.54 6.38 -19.03
CA PHE A 231 -0.78 7.06 -17.77
C PHE A 231 -0.31 6.21 -16.60
N PHE A 232 0.70 6.70 -15.87
CA PHE A 232 1.21 6.10 -14.65
C PHE A 232 0.61 6.85 -13.47
N SER A 233 -0.11 6.17 -12.58
CA SER A 233 -0.70 6.78 -11.40
C SER A 233 -0.19 6.13 -10.13
N ILE A 234 0.24 6.96 -9.19
CA ILE A 234 0.70 6.54 -7.87
C ILE A 234 0.22 7.55 -6.82
N ALA A 235 -0.16 7.08 -5.64
CA ALA A 235 -0.44 7.95 -4.51
C ALA A 235 0.87 8.27 -3.75
N GLY A 236 1.02 9.50 -3.24
CA GLY A 236 2.17 9.89 -2.44
C GLY A 236 2.37 8.98 -1.22
N SER A 237 1.30 8.47 -0.63
CA SER A 237 1.34 7.50 0.47
C SER A 237 1.98 6.15 0.08
N GLU A 238 1.96 5.76 -1.19
CA GLU A 238 2.59 4.52 -1.66
C GLU A 238 4.14 4.58 -1.68
N PHE A 239 4.70 5.77 -1.59
CA PHE A 239 6.14 5.97 -1.44
C PHE A 239 6.61 5.89 0.03
N VAL A 240 5.70 6.03 1.00
CA VAL A 240 6.04 5.97 2.42
C VAL A 240 6.07 4.50 2.85
N GLU A 241 7.26 4.01 3.17
CA GLU A 241 7.50 2.61 3.55
C GLU A 241 8.11 2.52 4.95
N MET A 242 8.05 1.34 5.54
CA MET A 242 8.66 1.10 6.87
C MET A 242 10.18 0.97 6.83
N PHE A 243 10.75 0.66 5.65
CA PHE A 243 12.19 0.45 5.49
C PHE A 243 12.84 1.60 4.74
N VAL A 244 13.87 2.19 5.33
CA VAL A 244 14.62 3.30 4.76
C VAL A 244 15.16 2.96 3.37
N GLY A 245 14.93 3.85 2.41
CA GLY A 245 15.40 3.71 1.02
C GLY A 245 14.46 2.98 0.07
N MET A 246 13.38 2.34 0.55
CA MET A 246 12.41 1.69 -0.33
C MET A 246 11.58 2.70 -1.13
N GLY A 247 11.16 3.79 -0.52
CA GLY A 247 10.46 4.87 -1.21
C GLY A 247 11.30 5.47 -2.34
N ALA A 248 12.57 5.77 -2.06
CA ALA A 248 13.52 6.26 -3.07
C ALA A 248 13.72 5.25 -4.23
N SER A 249 13.73 3.95 -3.94
CA SER A 249 13.81 2.92 -4.97
C SER A 249 12.56 2.89 -5.86
N LYS A 250 11.36 3.05 -5.28
CA LYS A 250 10.10 3.14 -6.05
C LYS A 250 10.08 4.35 -6.97
N VAL A 251 10.57 5.50 -6.49
CA VAL A 251 10.70 6.70 -7.33
C VAL A 251 11.58 6.42 -8.54
N ARG A 252 12.78 5.87 -8.35
CA ARG A 252 13.68 5.52 -9.46
C ARG A 252 13.06 4.55 -10.46
N ASP A 253 12.36 3.52 -9.96
CA ASP A 253 11.71 2.53 -10.81
C ASP A 253 10.55 3.14 -11.62
N LEU A 254 9.75 4.02 -11.01
CA LEU A 254 8.69 4.77 -11.69
C LEU A 254 9.23 5.60 -12.84
N PHE A 255 10.27 6.42 -12.58
CA PHE A 255 10.87 7.28 -13.61
C PHE A 255 11.56 6.49 -14.72
N LYS A 256 12.18 5.35 -14.38
CA LYS A 256 12.73 4.41 -15.36
C LYS A 256 11.63 3.85 -16.28
N GLN A 257 10.52 3.36 -15.71
CA GLN A 257 9.38 2.86 -16.50
C GLN A 257 8.76 3.94 -17.38
N ALA A 258 8.63 5.16 -16.85
CA ALA A 258 8.14 6.31 -17.61
C ALA A 258 9.07 6.63 -18.79
N GLY A 259 10.38 6.62 -18.57
CA GLY A 259 11.36 6.85 -19.65
C GLY A 259 11.35 5.77 -20.73
N GLU A 260 11.08 4.51 -20.37
CA GLU A 260 10.97 3.39 -21.33
C GLU A 260 9.68 3.47 -22.19
N LYS A 261 8.64 4.20 -21.70
CA LYS A 261 7.33 4.30 -22.35
C LYS A 261 6.97 5.71 -22.78
N ALA A 262 7.94 6.58 -22.92
CA ALA A 262 7.74 7.94 -23.43
C ALA A 262 7.24 7.93 -24.89
N PRO A 263 6.30 8.83 -25.28
CA PRO A 263 5.70 9.88 -24.46
C PRO A 263 4.66 9.33 -23.47
N CYS A 264 4.62 9.86 -22.22
CA CYS A 264 3.68 9.41 -21.20
C CYS A 264 3.43 10.50 -20.13
N ILE A 265 2.41 10.29 -19.30
CA ILE A 265 2.12 11.11 -18.13
C ILE A 265 2.35 10.31 -16.86
N VAL A 266 3.11 10.88 -15.92
CA VAL A 266 3.27 10.38 -14.56
C VAL A 266 2.43 11.25 -13.63
N PHE A 267 1.47 10.64 -12.94
CA PHE A 267 0.62 11.34 -12.00
C PHE A 267 0.90 10.89 -10.56
N ILE A 268 1.18 11.86 -9.69
CA ILE A 268 1.42 11.66 -8.26
C ILE A 268 0.28 12.32 -7.50
N ASP A 269 -0.63 11.53 -6.94
CA ASP A 269 -1.71 12.06 -6.11
C ASP A 269 -1.22 12.29 -4.67
N GLU A 270 -1.82 13.25 -3.97
CA GLU A 270 -1.46 13.60 -2.58
C GLU A 270 0.05 13.78 -2.38
N ILE A 271 0.69 14.58 -3.24
CA ILE A 271 2.14 14.82 -3.21
C ILE A 271 2.61 15.39 -1.86
N ASP A 272 1.73 16.08 -1.13
CA ASP A 272 1.99 16.62 0.21
C ASP A 272 2.31 15.52 1.25
N THR A 273 1.98 14.27 1.00
CA THR A 273 2.36 13.13 1.87
C THR A 273 3.87 12.95 1.95
N ILE A 274 4.60 13.17 0.85
CA ILE A 274 6.06 13.07 0.78
C ILE A 274 6.75 14.43 0.72
N GLY A 275 6.06 15.45 0.23
CA GLY A 275 6.59 16.77 -0.04
C GLY A 275 6.38 17.82 1.06
N LYS A 276 6.07 17.43 2.30
CA LYS A 276 5.80 18.36 3.40
C LYS A 276 7.05 19.12 3.83
N LYS A 277 6.88 20.43 4.15
CA LYS A 277 7.92 21.26 4.74
C LYS A 277 8.53 20.63 5.99
N ARG A 278 9.80 20.94 6.24
CA ARG A 278 10.52 20.56 7.46
C ARG A 278 9.99 21.41 8.62
N ASP A 279 9.17 20.82 9.46
CA ASP A 279 8.86 21.42 10.76
C ASP A 279 10.04 21.14 11.69
N GLY A 280 10.75 22.18 12.11
CA GLY A 280 12.00 22.11 12.89
C GLY A 280 11.89 21.53 14.31
N ALA A 281 10.80 20.87 14.66
CA ALA A 281 10.60 20.26 15.97
C ALA A 281 10.00 18.87 15.85
N SER A 282 10.78 17.89 16.31
CA SER A 282 10.40 16.59 16.83
C SER A 282 10.14 15.43 15.84
N GLY A 283 10.85 14.33 16.11
CA GLY A 283 10.41 12.99 15.84
C GLY A 283 11.50 12.07 15.28
N LEU A 284 12.16 11.34 16.17
CA LEU A 284 13.04 10.22 15.85
C LEU A 284 12.38 9.25 14.86
N GLY A 285 12.97 9.09 13.68
CA GLY A 285 12.86 7.89 12.86
C GLY A 285 11.88 7.88 11.69
N GLY A 286 10.86 8.75 11.62
CA GLY A 286 9.88 8.71 10.52
C GLY A 286 10.10 9.79 9.43
N ASN A 287 10.93 10.79 9.69
CA ASN A 287 11.17 11.89 8.75
C ASN A 287 12.29 11.56 7.74
N ASP A 288 13.27 10.72 8.11
CA ASP A 288 14.42 10.43 7.27
C ASP A 288 14.04 9.72 5.96
N GLU A 289 13.09 8.81 5.99
CA GLU A 289 12.65 8.10 4.80
C GLU A 289 11.88 8.98 3.83
N ARG A 290 10.96 9.81 4.37
CA ARG A 290 10.21 10.78 3.55
C ARG A 290 11.15 11.79 2.90
N GLU A 291 12.12 12.29 3.65
CA GLU A 291 13.13 13.24 3.15
C GLU A 291 14.01 12.58 2.07
N GLN A 292 14.44 11.35 2.27
CA GLN A 292 15.20 10.60 1.28
C GLN A 292 14.37 10.37 0.00
N THR A 293 13.09 10.04 0.13
CA THR A 293 12.18 9.85 -0.98
C THR A 293 11.94 11.15 -1.73
N LEU A 294 11.71 12.27 -1.01
CA LEU A 294 11.58 13.59 -1.60
C LEU A 294 12.84 14.00 -2.36
N ASN A 295 14.02 13.85 -1.74
CA ASN A 295 15.29 14.18 -2.38
C ASN A 295 15.53 13.33 -3.65
N GLN A 296 15.13 12.06 -3.64
CA GLN A 296 15.19 11.21 -4.83
C GLN A 296 14.23 11.71 -5.91
N LEU A 297 12.99 12.07 -5.56
CA LEU A 297 12.02 12.65 -6.51
C LEU A 297 12.58 13.91 -7.16
N LEU A 298 13.14 14.82 -6.36
CA LEU A 298 13.76 16.06 -6.88
C LEU A 298 14.93 15.74 -7.81
N THR A 299 15.75 14.75 -7.48
CA THR A 299 16.89 14.33 -8.30
C THR A 299 16.42 13.74 -9.64
N GLU A 300 15.40 12.89 -9.63
CA GLU A 300 14.84 12.32 -10.86
C GLU A 300 14.21 13.42 -11.74
N MET A 301 13.47 14.37 -11.15
CA MET A 301 12.89 15.51 -11.88
C MET A 301 13.97 16.41 -12.51
N ASP A 302 15.05 16.69 -11.79
CA ASP A 302 16.14 17.53 -12.29
C ASP A 302 16.91 16.82 -13.42
N GLY A 303 17.15 15.51 -13.27
CA GLY A 303 17.85 14.67 -14.25
C GLY A 303 16.99 14.27 -15.46
N PHE A 304 15.69 14.58 -15.43
CA PHE A 304 14.77 14.15 -16.46
C PHE A 304 14.81 15.11 -17.68
N ASP A 305 14.92 14.53 -18.85
CA ASP A 305 14.93 15.28 -20.11
C ASP A 305 13.49 15.49 -20.61
N ALA A 306 13.00 16.73 -20.54
CA ALA A 306 11.65 17.10 -20.97
C ALA A 306 11.42 16.84 -22.49
N THR A 307 12.48 16.77 -23.29
CA THR A 307 12.37 16.51 -24.74
C THR A 307 11.90 15.09 -25.05
N LYS A 308 11.99 14.17 -24.09
CA LYS A 308 11.49 12.79 -24.24
C LYS A 308 9.97 12.66 -24.16
N GLY A 309 9.23 13.75 -23.94
CA GLY A 309 7.76 13.75 -23.92
C GLY A 309 7.16 13.15 -22.66
N VAL A 310 7.88 13.14 -21.53
CA VAL A 310 7.30 12.76 -20.23
C VAL A 310 6.91 14.00 -19.46
N VAL A 311 5.64 14.06 -19.04
CA VAL A 311 5.09 15.14 -18.23
C VAL A 311 4.70 14.59 -16.87
N ILE A 312 5.10 15.30 -15.80
CA ILE A 312 4.78 14.93 -14.43
C ILE A 312 3.61 15.80 -13.97
N LEU A 313 2.49 15.19 -13.64
CA LEU A 313 1.38 15.86 -12.99
C LEU A 313 1.39 15.47 -11.50
N ALA A 314 1.18 16.41 -10.61
CA ALA A 314 0.95 16.13 -9.19
C ALA A 314 -0.31 16.82 -8.70
N ALA A 315 -0.96 16.23 -7.69
CA ALA A 315 -2.12 16.84 -7.05
C ALA A 315 -1.89 17.03 -5.55
N THR A 316 -2.39 18.15 -5.02
CA THR A 316 -2.41 18.41 -3.59
C THR A 316 -3.66 19.19 -3.18
N ASN A 317 -4.13 18.94 -1.96
CA ASN A 317 -5.17 19.73 -1.33
C ASN A 317 -4.57 20.85 -0.43
N ARG A 318 -3.25 20.83 -0.19
CA ARG A 318 -2.56 21.72 0.77
C ARG A 318 -1.27 22.25 0.17
N PRO A 319 -1.33 23.18 -0.79
CA PRO A 319 -0.13 23.72 -1.45
C PRO A 319 0.81 24.44 -0.48
N GLU A 320 0.28 25.03 0.59
CA GLU A 320 1.03 25.73 1.63
C GLU A 320 1.93 24.80 2.48
N SER A 321 1.59 23.52 2.53
CA SER A 321 2.37 22.49 3.26
C SER A 321 3.57 21.97 2.49
N LEU A 322 3.64 22.25 1.16
CA LEU A 322 4.69 21.71 0.30
C LEU A 322 6.06 22.38 0.54
N ASP A 323 7.12 21.57 0.45
CA ASP A 323 8.49 22.06 0.46
C ASP A 323 8.71 22.97 -0.77
N PRO A 324 9.24 24.19 -0.56
CA PRO A 324 9.51 25.13 -1.65
C PRO A 324 10.43 24.58 -2.74
N ALA A 325 11.25 23.56 -2.43
CA ALA A 325 12.10 22.90 -3.42
C ALA A 325 11.30 22.23 -4.53
N LEU A 326 10.09 21.71 -4.25
CA LEU A 326 9.21 21.10 -5.26
C LEU A 326 8.69 22.09 -6.29
N THR A 327 8.49 23.36 -5.89
CA THR A 327 7.87 24.39 -6.73
C THR A 327 8.87 25.34 -7.38
N ARG A 328 10.17 24.99 -7.36
CA ARG A 328 11.22 25.73 -8.08
C ARG A 328 11.13 25.51 -9.58
N PRO A 329 11.57 26.51 -10.41
CA PRO A 329 11.65 26.36 -11.85
C PRO A 329 12.41 25.07 -12.26
N GLY A 330 11.87 24.35 -13.24
CA GLY A 330 12.40 23.08 -13.69
C GLY A 330 11.85 21.84 -12.95
N ARG A 331 10.91 22.04 -12.00
CA ARG A 331 10.19 20.99 -11.28
C ARG A 331 8.68 21.20 -11.47
N PHE A 332 7.90 21.39 -10.38
CA PHE A 332 6.48 21.79 -10.49
C PHE A 332 6.38 23.31 -10.62
N ASP A 333 6.78 23.82 -11.74
CA ASP A 333 6.87 25.25 -12.03
C ASP A 333 5.55 25.85 -12.53
N ARG A 334 4.62 25.01 -13.00
CA ARG A 334 3.27 25.42 -13.37
C ARG A 334 2.26 24.96 -12.33
N ARG A 335 1.45 25.89 -11.83
CA ARG A 335 0.33 25.60 -10.94
C ARG A 335 -0.97 25.78 -11.68
N VAL A 336 -1.84 24.80 -11.61
CA VAL A 336 -3.20 24.86 -12.18
C VAL A 336 -4.17 24.76 -11.01
N PRO A 337 -4.89 25.85 -10.70
CA PRO A 337 -5.94 25.80 -9.69
C PRO A 337 -7.10 24.94 -10.23
N VAL A 338 -7.64 24.09 -9.38
CA VAL A 338 -8.84 23.27 -9.61
C VAL A 338 -9.78 23.62 -8.47
N GLU A 339 -10.64 24.60 -8.72
CA GLU A 339 -11.48 25.24 -7.72
C GLU A 339 -12.79 24.48 -7.49
N LEU A 340 -13.61 24.94 -6.55
CA LEU A 340 -14.98 24.44 -6.45
C LEU A 340 -15.79 24.93 -7.65
N PRO A 341 -16.70 24.10 -8.21
CA PRO A 341 -17.43 24.48 -9.40
C PRO A 341 -18.38 25.65 -9.14
N ASP A 342 -18.43 26.59 -10.10
CA ASP A 342 -19.43 27.64 -10.17
C ASP A 342 -20.83 27.09 -10.42
N LEU A 343 -21.85 27.91 -10.43
CA LEU A 343 -23.24 27.49 -10.63
C LEU A 343 -23.44 26.67 -11.93
N LYS A 344 -22.81 27.10 -13.04
CA LYS A 344 -22.90 26.37 -14.31
C LYS A 344 -22.13 25.06 -14.29
N GLY A 345 -20.98 25.05 -13.65
CA GLY A 345 -20.18 23.85 -13.41
C GLY A 345 -20.95 22.84 -12.57
N ARG A 346 -21.58 23.26 -11.47
CA ARG A 346 -22.42 22.38 -10.63
C ARG A 346 -23.56 21.75 -11.44
N GLU A 347 -24.29 22.55 -12.23
CA GLU A 347 -25.34 22.03 -13.10
C GLU A 347 -24.79 21.02 -14.11
N SER A 348 -23.66 21.33 -14.75
CA SER A 348 -23.03 20.46 -15.74
C SER A 348 -22.58 19.13 -15.12
N ILE A 349 -22.01 19.17 -13.92
CA ILE A 349 -21.61 17.98 -13.14
C ILE A 349 -22.82 17.12 -12.79
N LEU A 350 -23.90 17.74 -12.27
CA LEU A 350 -25.13 17.02 -11.95
C LEU A 350 -25.71 16.33 -13.19
N ARG A 351 -25.79 17.03 -14.33
CA ARG A 351 -26.25 16.46 -15.59
C ARG A 351 -25.37 15.32 -16.10
N LEU A 352 -24.05 15.45 -15.95
CA LEU A 352 -23.10 14.40 -16.33
C LEU A 352 -23.33 13.12 -15.52
N HIS A 353 -23.45 13.23 -14.20
CA HIS A 353 -23.72 12.08 -13.33
C HIS A 353 -25.12 11.51 -13.49
N ALA A 354 -26.10 12.35 -13.78
CA ALA A 354 -27.47 11.95 -14.07
C ALA A 354 -27.62 11.06 -15.31
N LYS A 355 -26.71 11.16 -16.29
CA LYS A 355 -26.71 10.26 -17.46
C LYS A 355 -26.58 8.77 -17.10
N LYS A 356 -26.00 8.47 -15.93
CA LYS A 356 -25.80 7.08 -15.43
C LYS A 356 -27.01 6.55 -14.65
N VAL A 357 -28.02 7.37 -14.40
CA VAL A 357 -29.16 7.07 -13.56
C VAL A 357 -30.47 7.29 -14.35
N LYS A 358 -31.51 6.55 -14.04
CA LYS A 358 -32.83 6.79 -14.63
C LYS A 358 -33.49 7.98 -13.95
N VAL A 359 -33.49 9.12 -14.62
CA VAL A 359 -34.07 10.38 -14.12
C VAL A 359 -35.43 10.62 -14.75
N GLY A 360 -36.38 11.08 -13.98
CA GLY A 360 -37.72 11.49 -14.47
C GLY A 360 -37.65 12.83 -15.21
N PRO A 361 -38.69 13.14 -15.99
CA PRO A 361 -38.75 14.38 -16.78
C PRO A 361 -38.97 15.65 -15.92
N ASP A 362 -39.36 15.47 -14.67
CA ASP A 362 -39.65 16.54 -13.71
C ASP A 362 -38.43 17.08 -12.97
N CYS A 363 -37.24 16.52 -13.24
CA CYS A 363 -36.03 16.90 -12.55
C CYS A 363 -35.41 18.18 -13.13
N ASP A 364 -35.31 19.19 -12.27
CA ASP A 364 -34.74 20.51 -12.53
C ASP A 364 -33.34 20.62 -11.91
N PHE A 365 -32.27 20.37 -12.68
CA PHE A 365 -30.88 20.45 -12.23
C PHE A 365 -30.41 21.87 -11.88
N PRO A 366 -30.83 22.94 -12.61
CA PRO A 366 -30.57 24.32 -12.19
C PRO A 366 -31.03 24.63 -10.76
N VAL A 367 -32.20 24.13 -10.33
CA VAL A 367 -32.66 24.29 -8.95
C VAL A 367 -31.75 23.57 -7.99
N VAL A 368 -31.35 22.34 -8.29
CA VAL A 368 -30.47 21.56 -7.42
C VAL A 368 -29.07 22.22 -7.35
N ALA A 369 -28.55 22.73 -8.46
CA ALA A 369 -27.27 23.44 -8.52
C ALA A 369 -27.28 24.73 -7.65
N ARG A 370 -28.40 25.46 -7.65
CA ARG A 370 -28.57 26.60 -6.73
C ARG A 370 -28.61 26.17 -5.25
N MET A 371 -29.25 25.05 -4.94
CA MET A 371 -29.32 24.50 -3.57
C MET A 371 -28.00 23.98 -3.03
N THR A 372 -26.95 23.89 -3.85
CA THR A 372 -25.64 23.30 -3.48
C THR A 372 -24.46 24.25 -3.66
N PRO A 373 -24.52 25.49 -3.10
CA PRO A 373 -23.41 26.40 -3.19
C PRO A 373 -22.19 25.82 -2.45
N GLY A 374 -21.00 25.95 -3.05
CA GLY A 374 -19.74 25.44 -2.47
C GLY A 374 -19.61 23.91 -2.47
N ALA A 375 -20.52 23.16 -3.09
CA ALA A 375 -20.40 21.71 -3.19
C ALA A 375 -19.33 21.33 -4.21
N SER A 376 -18.49 20.37 -3.81
CA SER A 376 -17.48 19.76 -4.67
C SER A 376 -18.11 18.81 -5.71
N GLY A 377 -17.35 18.51 -6.77
CA GLY A 377 -17.81 17.54 -7.78
C GLY A 377 -18.12 16.15 -7.21
N ALA A 378 -17.41 15.72 -6.19
CA ALA A 378 -17.67 14.46 -5.50
C ALA A 378 -18.98 14.48 -4.71
N GLU A 379 -19.30 15.59 -4.05
CA GLU A 379 -20.57 15.76 -3.32
C GLU A 379 -21.73 15.80 -4.29
N LEU A 380 -21.61 16.49 -5.41
CA LEU A 380 -22.64 16.53 -6.45
C LEU A 380 -22.89 15.14 -7.06
N ALA A 381 -21.85 14.36 -7.30
CA ALA A 381 -21.97 12.96 -7.73
C ALA A 381 -22.68 12.11 -6.68
N ASN A 382 -22.39 12.34 -5.39
CA ASN A 382 -23.03 11.64 -4.29
C ASN A 382 -24.53 12.04 -4.15
N ILE A 383 -24.90 13.30 -4.42
CA ILE A 383 -26.31 13.73 -4.45
C ILE A 383 -27.09 12.92 -5.47
N ILE A 384 -26.60 12.75 -6.67
CA ILE A 384 -27.26 11.94 -7.70
C ILE A 384 -27.41 10.47 -7.26
N ASN A 385 -26.36 9.91 -6.66
CA ASN A 385 -26.41 8.53 -6.14
C ASN A 385 -27.41 8.38 -4.98
N GLU A 386 -27.42 9.31 -4.02
CA GLU A 386 -28.34 9.27 -2.88
C GLU A 386 -29.79 9.47 -3.33
N ALA A 387 -30.03 10.32 -4.33
CA ALA A 387 -31.34 10.48 -4.96
C ALA A 387 -31.83 9.17 -5.60
N ALA A 388 -30.94 8.44 -6.28
CA ALA A 388 -31.26 7.13 -6.84
C ALA A 388 -31.59 6.11 -5.74
N LEU A 389 -30.84 6.10 -4.64
CA LEU A 389 -31.12 5.26 -3.48
C LEU A 389 -32.44 5.65 -2.80
N CYS A 390 -32.75 6.96 -2.75
CA CYS A 390 -34.04 7.46 -2.24
C CYS A 390 -35.20 6.95 -3.10
N ALA A 391 -35.11 7.02 -4.42
CA ALA A 391 -36.12 6.50 -5.33
C ALA A 391 -36.38 5.00 -5.13
N VAL A 392 -35.31 4.20 -4.96
CA VAL A 392 -35.39 2.75 -4.68
C VAL A 392 -36.07 2.49 -3.33
N ARG A 393 -35.70 3.23 -2.28
CA ARG A 393 -36.35 3.13 -0.94
C ARG A 393 -37.85 3.38 -0.97
N HIS A 394 -38.31 4.21 -1.90
CA HIS A 394 -39.72 4.52 -2.11
C HIS A 394 -40.37 3.72 -3.26
N HIS A 395 -39.74 2.63 -3.69
CA HIS A 395 -40.20 1.72 -4.75
C HIS A 395 -40.49 2.42 -6.11
N ARG A 396 -39.77 3.53 -6.40
CA ARG A 396 -39.85 4.23 -7.67
C ARG A 396 -38.82 3.67 -8.67
N LYS A 397 -39.13 3.77 -9.97
CA LYS A 397 -38.26 3.28 -11.06
C LYS A 397 -37.40 4.37 -11.67
N SER A 398 -37.62 5.62 -11.30
CA SER A 398 -36.85 6.79 -11.74
C SER A 398 -36.74 7.78 -10.59
N VAL A 399 -35.67 8.57 -10.63
CA VAL A 399 -35.44 9.68 -9.70
C VAL A 399 -36.39 10.82 -10.03
N THR A 400 -37.00 11.40 -9.00
CA THR A 400 -37.89 12.57 -9.09
C THR A 400 -37.19 13.80 -8.51
N GLN A 401 -37.74 14.99 -8.74
CA GLN A 401 -37.26 16.23 -8.12
C GLN A 401 -37.23 16.15 -6.59
N PHE A 402 -38.20 15.47 -6.01
CA PHE A 402 -38.28 15.25 -4.56
C PHE A 402 -37.07 14.44 -4.06
N ASP A 403 -36.65 13.39 -4.80
CA ASP A 403 -35.49 12.57 -4.43
C ASP A 403 -34.20 13.37 -4.47
N LEU A 404 -34.04 14.25 -5.46
CA LEU A 404 -32.90 15.15 -5.56
C LEU A 404 -32.82 16.13 -4.39
N GLN A 405 -33.96 16.75 -4.04
CA GLN A 405 -34.03 17.68 -2.91
C GLN A 405 -33.77 16.99 -1.57
N GLU A 406 -34.29 15.79 -1.35
CA GLU A 406 -34.04 15.01 -0.14
C GLU A 406 -32.58 14.53 -0.06
N ALA A 407 -31.96 14.24 -1.21
CA ALA A 407 -30.54 13.91 -1.28
C ALA A 407 -29.65 15.10 -0.91
N VAL A 408 -29.99 16.30 -1.39
CA VAL A 408 -29.31 17.56 -0.99
C VAL A 408 -29.42 17.76 0.52
N ASP A 409 -30.62 17.67 1.08
CA ASP A 409 -30.82 17.79 2.51
C ASP A 409 -30.03 16.75 3.32
N THR A 410 -30.00 15.50 2.82
CA THR A 410 -29.30 14.41 3.48
C THR A 410 -27.78 14.66 3.52
N ILE A 411 -27.22 15.23 2.47
CA ILE A 411 -25.78 15.51 2.38
C ILE A 411 -25.39 16.75 3.17
N LEU A 412 -26.18 17.81 3.11
CA LEU A 412 -25.90 19.06 3.81
C LEU A 412 -26.25 19.01 5.31
N ALA A 413 -27.44 18.50 5.65
CA ALA A 413 -27.95 18.50 7.02
C ALA A 413 -28.01 17.11 7.68
N GLY A 414 -27.61 16.06 6.96
CA GLY A 414 -27.67 14.69 7.43
C GLY A 414 -29.02 14.01 7.22
N ALA A 415 -29.05 12.71 7.41
CA ALA A 415 -30.26 11.90 7.21
C ALA A 415 -31.37 12.26 8.22
N GLN A 416 -32.60 12.07 7.81
CA GLN A 416 -33.79 12.30 8.68
C GLN A 416 -33.77 11.36 9.89
N LYS A 417 -33.95 11.88 11.10
CA LYS A 417 -34.08 11.09 12.33
C LYS A 417 -35.46 10.47 12.43
N LYS A 418 -35.57 9.16 12.26
CA LYS A 418 -36.85 8.43 12.37
C LYS A 418 -37.33 8.27 13.81
N ASN A 419 -36.40 8.25 14.77
CA ASN A 419 -36.73 7.95 16.18
C ASN A 419 -36.95 9.19 17.06
N LYS A 420 -36.76 10.40 16.53
CA LYS A 420 -36.97 11.63 17.28
C LYS A 420 -38.29 12.30 16.78
N ILE A 421 -39.38 11.92 17.37
CA ILE A 421 -40.70 12.55 17.12
C ILE A 421 -40.76 13.75 18.05
N LEU A 422 -40.77 14.96 17.48
CA LEU A 422 -41.05 16.19 18.23
C LEU A 422 -42.51 16.18 18.67
N ASN A 423 -42.78 16.53 19.91
CA ASN A 423 -44.15 16.78 20.35
C ASN A 423 -44.71 18.06 19.70
N ASP A 424 -46.01 18.28 19.75
CA ASP A 424 -46.64 19.39 19.03
C ASP A 424 -46.18 20.76 19.55
N LYS A 425 -45.85 20.87 20.84
CA LYS A 425 -45.22 22.09 21.39
C LYS A 425 -43.86 22.35 20.81
N GLU A 426 -43.00 21.31 20.76
CA GLU A 426 -41.66 21.41 20.19
C GLU A 426 -41.69 21.75 18.70
N LYS A 427 -42.60 21.11 17.93
CA LYS A 427 -42.82 21.46 16.51
C LYS A 427 -43.21 22.93 16.35
N CYS A 428 -44.13 23.47 17.18
CA CYS A 428 -44.48 24.87 17.15
C CYS A 428 -43.28 25.77 17.45
N ILE A 429 -42.50 25.46 18.49
CA ILE A 429 -41.31 26.24 18.85
C ILE A 429 -40.30 26.28 17.69
N VAL A 430 -39.95 25.12 17.10
CA VAL A 430 -39.06 25.04 15.96
C VAL A 430 -39.61 25.77 14.75
N ALA A 431 -40.91 25.60 14.45
CA ALA A 431 -41.58 26.29 13.34
C ALA A 431 -41.53 27.83 13.49
N TYR A 432 -41.83 28.37 14.68
CA TYR A 432 -41.72 29.80 14.94
C TYR A 432 -40.28 30.30 14.78
N HIS A 433 -39.28 29.50 15.23
CA HIS A 433 -37.88 29.83 15.10
C HIS A 433 -37.44 29.93 13.64
N GLU A 434 -37.74 28.89 12.85
CA GLU A 434 -37.33 28.81 11.42
C GLU A 434 -38.09 29.84 10.57
N VAL A 435 -39.41 30.03 10.84
CA VAL A 435 -40.21 31.06 10.16
C VAL A 435 -39.73 32.45 10.53
N GLY A 436 -39.26 32.67 11.78
CA GLY A 436 -38.62 33.91 12.19
C GLY A 436 -37.40 34.23 11.36
N HIS A 437 -36.51 33.26 11.16
CA HIS A 437 -35.34 33.42 10.27
C HIS A 437 -35.75 33.73 8.84
N ALA A 438 -36.73 32.96 8.31
CA ALA A 438 -37.19 33.17 6.94
C ALA A 438 -37.86 34.53 6.73
N LEU A 439 -38.66 34.99 7.71
CA LEU A 439 -39.35 36.28 7.64
C LEU A 439 -38.33 37.43 7.65
N VAL A 440 -37.35 37.38 8.56
CA VAL A 440 -36.32 38.39 8.63
C VAL A 440 -35.51 38.44 7.31
N ALA A 441 -35.13 37.27 6.79
CA ALA A 441 -34.42 37.18 5.51
C ALA A 441 -35.26 37.74 4.35
N ALA A 442 -36.54 37.39 4.28
CA ALA A 442 -37.45 37.87 3.21
C ALA A 442 -37.72 39.38 3.26
N LEU A 443 -37.60 40.00 4.42
CA LEU A 443 -37.81 41.42 4.59
C LEU A 443 -36.55 42.28 4.45
N GLN A 444 -35.37 41.64 4.42
CA GLN A 444 -34.12 42.34 4.16
C GLN A 444 -33.82 42.42 2.66
N SER A 445 -33.34 43.59 2.24
CA SER A 445 -33.05 43.88 0.84
C SER A 445 -31.71 43.22 0.35
N HIS A 446 -30.82 42.85 1.29
CA HIS A 446 -29.49 42.33 1.01
C HIS A 446 -29.33 40.85 1.45
N SER A 447 -30.43 40.18 1.77
CA SER A 447 -30.39 38.78 2.16
C SER A 447 -30.72 37.89 0.97
N ALA A 448 -30.04 36.73 0.89
CA ALA A 448 -30.36 35.73 -0.12
C ALA A 448 -31.80 35.23 -0.02
N PRO A 449 -32.50 34.96 -1.13
CA PRO A 449 -33.86 34.47 -1.12
C PRO A 449 -34.04 33.16 -0.34
N VAL A 450 -35.11 33.07 0.43
CA VAL A 450 -35.48 31.83 1.16
C VAL A 450 -35.97 30.80 0.18
N GLN A 451 -35.25 29.71 0.05
CA GLN A 451 -35.58 28.60 -0.86
C GLN A 451 -36.42 27.53 -0.16
N LYS A 452 -36.15 27.25 1.12
CA LYS A 452 -36.78 26.14 1.84
C LYS A 452 -36.81 26.40 3.34
N ILE A 453 -37.90 26.02 4.00
CA ILE A 453 -38.01 25.94 5.44
C ILE A 453 -38.41 24.52 5.81
N THR A 454 -37.78 23.91 6.82
CA THR A 454 -38.11 22.59 7.30
C THR A 454 -38.02 22.49 8.82
N ILE A 455 -38.88 21.70 9.42
CA ILE A 455 -38.89 21.37 10.86
C ILE A 455 -38.57 19.88 11.08
N VAL A 456 -37.98 19.22 10.07
CA VAL A 456 -37.63 17.78 10.13
C VAL A 456 -36.28 17.62 10.83
N PRO A 457 -36.23 16.87 11.96
CA PRO A 457 -34.96 16.64 12.66
C PRO A 457 -33.99 15.84 11.83
N ARG A 458 -32.74 16.30 11.77
CA ARG A 458 -31.62 15.67 11.01
C ARG A 458 -30.56 15.10 11.94
N THR A 459 -29.72 14.20 11.41
CA THR A 459 -28.67 13.53 12.19
C THR A 459 -27.55 14.48 12.60
N SER A 460 -27.36 15.61 11.93
CA SER A 460 -26.44 16.68 12.31
C SER A 460 -26.78 17.35 13.66
N GLY A 461 -27.98 17.12 14.17
CA GLY A 461 -28.49 17.74 15.41
C GLY A 461 -29.50 18.85 15.18
N ALA A 462 -29.63 19.34 13.96
CA ALA A 462 -30.62 20.33 13.60
C ALA A 462 -32.03 19.78 13.80
N LEU A 463 -32.91 20.59 14.42
CA LEU A 463 -34.34 20.25 14.60
C LEU A 463 -35.21 20.80 13.46
N GLY A 464 -34.68 21.79 12.75
CA GLY A 464 -35.15 22.40 11.54
C GLY A 464 -34.04 23.19 10.89
N PHE A 465 -34.27 23.76 9.72
CA PHE A 465 -33.39 24.75 9.10
C PHE A 465 -34.13 25.58 8.06
N THR A 466 -33.66 26.80 7.90
CA THR A 466 -34.07 27.69 6.81
C THR A 466 -32.92 27.78 5.82
N MET A 467 -33.17 27.38 4.57
CA MET A 467 -32.18 27.44 3.49
C MET A 467 -32.39 28.73 2.70
N GLN A 468 -31.36 29.52 2.65
CA GLN A 468 -31.25 30.69 1.79
C GLN A 468 -30.28 30.39 0.69
N VAL A 469 -30.55 30.78 -0.55
CA VAL A 469 -29.74 30.47 -1.71
C VAL A 469 -29.60 31.74 -2.54
N GLU A 470 -28.36 32.14 -2.77
CA GLU A 470 -28.07 33.27 -3.65
C GLU A 470 -28.32 32.90 -5.12
N ASP A 471 -28.76 33.88 -5.91
CA ASP A 471 -29.03 33.68 -7.34
C ASP A 471 -27.77 33.61 -8.21
N GLY A 472 -26.58 33.76 -7.63
CA GLY A 472 -25.28 33.68 -8.30
C GLY A 472 -24.13 33.50 -7.35
N ASP A 473 -22.95 33.21 -7.90
CA ASP A 473 -21.69 33.15 -7.14
C ASP A 473 -21.14 34.58 -6.96
N HIS A 474 -21.19 35.13 -5.76
CA HIS A 474 -20.67 36.47 -5.42
C HIS A 474 -19.23 36.34 -4.91
N THR A 475 -18.33 37.06 -5.57
CA THR A 475 -16.91 37.09 -5.19
C THR A 475 -16.62 38.18 -4.16
N LEU A 476 -17.45 39.22 -4.13
CA LEU A 476 -17.33 40.37 -3.21
C LEU A 476 -18.65 40.57 -2.50
N MET A 477 -18.59 40.86 -1.20
CA MET A 477 -19.74 41.25 -0.38
C MET A 477 -19.66 42.75 -0.08
N THR A 478 -20.79 43.39 -0.14
CA THR A 478 -20.92 44.79 0.33
C THR A 478 -20.97 44.80 1.86
N LYS A 479 -20.80 45.99 2.44
CA LYS A 479 -20.88 46.18 3.90
C LYS A 479 -22.27 45.77 4.44
N GLU A 480 -23.28 45.99 3.63
CA GLU A 480 -24.68 45.71 3.97
C GLU A 480 -25.03 44.20 3.84
N GLU A 481 -24.23 43.43 3.10
CA GLU A 481 -24.38 41.99 2.94
C GLU A 481 -23.62 41.19 4.02
N ILE A 482 -22.69 41.81 4.75
CA ILE A 482 -21.98 41.23 5.88
C ILE A 482 -22.77 41.48 7.17
#